data_883049ae8b7caf01c38fa3c2c1953619
#
_entry.id   883049ae8b7caf01c38fa3c2c1953619
#
_cell.length_a   1.000
_cell.length_b   1.000
_cell.length_c   1.000
_cell.angle_alpha   90.00
_cell.angle_beta   90.00
_cell.angle_gamma   90.00
#
_symmetry.space_group_name_H-M   'P 1'
#
loop_
_entity.id
_entity.type
_entity.pdbx_description
1 polymer ?
#
loop_
_entity_poly.entity_id
_entity_poly.type
_entity_poly.pdbx_seq_one_letter_code
_entity_poly.pdbx_strand_id
1 'polypeptide(L)'
;YENSIRIPALLRYPGVIEPGVSPRMTSMVDFFPTLCGLAGIPVPRSIEGTDLSGEWADTAADHSAFIMNFSKWFDWFQDGAEWRGVRTQRYTYANWLSGRVELYDLYEDPLQMHNLAGKAGALETQLREMLQAHQQQRQDELVPCTDWKHWLDEQRRVVRNAHGRLSHPESEPDWSLLR
;
A
#
# COMPACT_ATOMS: atom_id res chain seq x y z
N TYR A 1 -9.72 8.02 -3.24
CA TYR A 1 -9.92 8.57 -4.60
C TYR A 1 -8.59 8.99 -5.21
N GLU A 2 -8.50 8.99 -6.54
CA GLU A 2 -7.27 9.32 -7.28
C GLU A 2 -6.64 10.64 -6.84
N ASN A 3 -7.42 11.65 -6.54
CA ASN A 3 -6.92 12.95 -6.08
C ASN A 3 -6.09 12.88 -4.78
N SER A 4 -6.25 11.83 -4.00
CA SER A 4 -5.53 11.63 -2.74
C SER A 4 -4.36 10.68 -2.85
N ILE A 5 -4.35 9.79 -3.84
CA ILE A 5 -3.35 8.71 -3.95
C ILE A 5 -2.42 8.86 -5.16
N ARG A 6 -2.84 9.61 -6.18
CA ARG A 6 -2.02 9.85 -7.37
C ARG A 6 -1.01 10.97 -7.11
N ILE A 7 0.18 10.60 -6.68
CA ILE A 7 1.27 11.53 -6.38
C ILE A 7 2.21 11.59 -7.59
N PRO A 8 2.52 12.78 -8.14
CA PRO A 8 3.49 12.90 -9.20
C PRO A 8 4.89 12.55 -8.69
N ALA A 9 5.63 11.76 -9.46
CA ALA A 9 7.01 11.38 -9.16
C ALA A 9 7.91 11.65 -10.37
N LEU A 10 9.12 12.11 -10.12
CA LEU A 10 10.15 12.30 -11.13
C LEU A 10 11.46 11.73 -10.62
N LEU A 11 12.07 10.89 -11.43
CA LEU A 11 13.39 10.31 -11.17
C LEU A 11 14.34 10.66 -12.32
N ARG A 12 15.53 11.13 -11.96
CA ARG A 12 16.55 11.47 -12.94
C ARG A 12 17.87 10.81 -12.58
N TYR A 13 18.36 9.93 -13.47
CA TYR A 13 19.67 9.31 -13.36
C TYR A 13 20.30 9.21 -14.74
N PRO A 14 21.07 10.23 -15.17
CA PRO A 14 21.66 10.27 -16.52
C PRO A 14 22.56 9.07 -16.79
N GLY A 15 22.42 8.47 -17.97
CA GLY A 15 23.20 7.31 -18.39
C GLY A 15 22.68 5.96 -17.87
N VAL A 16 21.66 5.97 -17.00
CA VAL A 16 21.02 4.76 -16.46
C VAL A 16 19.54 4.74 -16.78
N ILE A 17 18.85 5.87 -16.58
CA ILE A 17 17.42 5.99 -16.87
C ILE A 17 17.26 6.83 -18.13
N GLU A 18 16.67 6.24 -19.16
CA GLU A 18 16.34 6.95 -20.39
C GLU A 18 15.17 7.94 -20.17
N PRO A 19 15.21 9.11 -20.85
CA PRO A 19 14.10 10.06 -20.76
C PRO A 19 12.78 9.44 -21.25
N GLY A 20 11.72 9.57 -20.45
CA GLY A 20 10.42 9.04 -20.81
C GLY A 20 9.41 9.13 -19.67
N VAL A 21 8.23 8.57 -19.91
CA VAL A 21 7.18 8.39 -18.91
C VAL A 21 6.98 6.91 -18.69
N SER A 22 7.14 6.44 -17.47
CA SER A 22 6.86 5.06 -17.10
C SER A 22 5.36 4.90 -16.82
N PRO A 23 4.67 3.95 -17.45
CA PRO A 23 3.29 3.61 -17.12
C PRO A 23 3.18 2.70 -15.88
N ARG A 24 4.32 2.30 -15.30
CA ARG A 24 4.36 1.34 -14.21
C ARG A 24 3.68 1.87 -12.96
N MET A 25 2.85 1.03 -12.36
CA MET A 25 2.29 1.30 -11.04
C MET A 25 3.42 1.27 -10.00
N THR A 26 3.58 2.38 -9.28
CA THR A 26 4.63 2.55 -8.28
C THR A 26 4.00 3.06 -6.99
N SER A 27 4.33 2.42 -5.89
CA SER A 27 3.93 2.85 -4.55
C SER A 27 5.07 3.61 -3.86
N MET A 28 4.75 4.42 -2.86
CA MET A 28 5.75 5.13 -2.06
C MET A 28 6.76 4.17 -1.39
N VAL A 29 6.33 2.96 -1.03
CA VAL A 29 7.20 1.94 -0.42
C VAL A 29 8.25 1.41 -1.38
N ASP A 30 8.04 1.53 -2.70
CA ASP A 30 8.96 1.05 -3.74
C ASP A 30 10.15 1.99 -3.97
N PHE A 31 10.06 3.24 -3.52
CA PHE A 31 11.13 4.23 -3.75
C PHE A 31 12.44 3.84 -3.09
N PHE A 32 12.38 3.44 -1.82
CA PHE A 32 13.60 3.11 -1.08
C PHE A 32 14.35 1.91 -1.69
N PRO A 33 13.74 0.74 -1.92
CA PRO A 33 14.42 -0.38 -2.55
C PRO A 33 14.89 -0.06 -3.96
N THR A 34 14.13 0.73 -4.72
CA THR A 34 14.52 1.18 -6.06
C THR A 34 15.76 2.07 -6.04
N LEU A 35 15.85 3.01 -5.10
CA LEU A 35 17.06 3.84 -4.95
C LEU A 35 18.26 3.00 -4.51
N CYS A 36 18.06 1.99 -3.67
CA CYS A 36 19.11 1.03 -3.33
C CYS A 36 19.61 0.29 -4.56
N GLY A 37 18.70 -0.24 -5.39
CA GLY A 37 19.03 -0.93 -6.64
C GLY A 37 19.82 -0.04 -7.61
N LEU A 38 19.38 1.21 -7.80
CA LEU A 38 20.08 2.19 -8.64
C LEU A 38 21.48 2.54 -8.09
N ALA A 39 21.65 2.54 -6.78
CA ALA A 39 22.93 2.82 -6.13
C ALA A 39 23.83 1.59 -5.96
N GLY A 40 23.37 0.38 -6.32
CA GLY A 40 24.07 -0.87 -6.09
C GLY A 40 24.20 -1.25 -4.60
N ILE A 41 23.27 -0.79 -3.77
CA ILE A 41 23.25 -1.04 -2.33
C ILE A 41 22.26 -2.19 -2.04
N PRO A 42 22.63 -3.18 -1.23
CA PRO A 42 21.69 -4.24 -0.85
C PRO A 42 20.45 -3.68 -0.15
N VAL A 43 19.26 -4.14 -0.57
CA VAL A 43 17.99 -3.77 0.08
C VAL A 43 17.87 -4.50 1.42
N PRO A 44 17.64 -3.80 2.53
CA PRO A 44 17.42 -4.43 3.83
C PRO A 44 16.17 -5.32 3.84
N ARG A 45 16.23 -6.45 4.55
CA ARG A 45 15.14 -7.43 4.61
C ARG A 45 13.83 -6.90 5.23
N SER A 46 13.92 -5.82 6.01
CA SER A 46 12.75 -5.17 6.63
C SER A 46 11.95 -4.29 5.68
N ILE A 47 12.37 -4.16 4.42
CA ILE A 47 11.70 -3.31 3.42
C ILE A 47 10.65 -4.12 2.67
N GLU A 48 9.45 -3.57 2.58
CA GLU A 48 8.29 -4.20 1.94
C GLU A 48 8.17 -3.92 0.44
N GLY A 49 8.75 -2.82 -0.01
CA GLY A 49 8.63 -2.37 -1.39
C GLY A 49 9.42 -3.23 -2.37
N THR A 50 9.11 -3.06 -3.63
CA THR A 50 9.76 -3.73 -4.75
C THR A 50 10.85 -2.85 -5.34
N ASP A 51 12.01 -3.42 -5.63
CA ASP A 51 13.06 -2.75 -6.41
C ASP A 51 12.64 -2.71 -7.88
N LEU A 52 12.43 -1.51 -8.39
CA LEU A 52 12.02 -1.24 -9.77
C LEU A 52 13.18 -0.73 -10.64
N SER A 53 14.41 -0.76 -10.16
CA SER A 53 15.58 -0.13 -10.80
C SER A 53 15.91 -0.65 -12.21
N GLY A 54 15.51 -1.87 -12.53
CA GLY A 54 15.71 -2.49 -13.85
C GLY A 54 14.49 -2.53 -14.76
N GLU A 55 13.36 -2.02 -14.32
CA GLU A 55 12.07 -2.36 -14.93
C GLU A 55 11.17 -1.16 -15.30
N TRP A 56 11.77 0.01 -15.51
CA TRP A 56 11.02 1.25 -15.80
C TRP A 56 10.11 1.19 -17.03
N ALA A 57 10.49 0.38 -18.01
CA ALA A 57 9.75 0.23 -19.26
C ALA A 57 8.80 -0.98 -19.25
N ASP A 58 8.82 -1.80 -18.21
CA ASP A 58 7.99 -3.00 -18.15
C ASP A 58 6.53 -2.63 -17.87
N THR A 59 5.68 -2.87 -18.87
CA THR A 59 4.23 -2.67 -18.80
C THR A 59 3.48 -3.96 -18.51
N ALA A 60 4.18 -5.10 -18.51
CA ALA A 60 3.56 -6.43 -18.48
C ALA A 60 3.30 -6.94 -17.07
N ALA A 61 3.91 -6.34 -16.07
CA ALA A 61 3.68 -6.78 -14.71
C ALA A 61 2.35 -6.21 -14.19
N ASP A 62 1.44 -7.10 -13.82
CA ASP A 62 0.22 -6.79 -13.06
C ASP A 62 0.58 -6.26 -11.66
N HIS A 63 1.25 -5.11 -11.63
CA HIS A 63 1.56 -4.46 -10.37
C HIS A 63 0.32 -3.78 -9.81
N SER A 64 0.08 -4.05 -8.55
CA SER A 64 -0.93 -3.37 -7.78
C SER A 64 -0.31 -2.70 -6.57
N ALA A 65 -0.76 -1.51 -6.25
CA ALA A 65 -0.37 -0.81 -5.03
C ALA A 65 -1.37 -1.13 -3.92
N PHE A 66 -0.85 -1.53 -2.75
CA PHE A 66 -1.65 -1.61 -1.54
C PHE A 66 -1.93 -0.21 -1.02
N ILE A 67 -3.18 0.10 -0.78
CA ILE A 67 -3.64 1.39 -0.27
C ILE A 67 -4.52 1.17 0.95
N MET A 68 -4.42 2.07 1.93
CA MET A 68 -5.17 1.91 3.17
C MET A 68 -5.49 3.22 3.86
N ASN A 69 -6.52 3.18 4.70
CA ASN A 69 -6.77 4.12 5.76
C ASN A 69 -6.83 3.36 7.08
N PHE A 70 -5.97 3.70 8.01
CA PHE A 70 -5.86 3.02 9.32
C PHE A 70 -6.19 3.95 10.48
N SER A 71 -6.58 5.18 10.21
CA SER A 71 -6.66 6.21 11.23
C SER A 71 -8.02 6.88 11.28
N LYS A 72 -8.56 6.94 12.49
CA LYS A 72 -9.62 7.85 12.89
C LYS A 72 -8.98 9.14 13.45
N TRP A 73 -8.27 9.89 12.59
CA TRP A 73 -7.54 11.10 13.01
C TRP A 73 -8.42 12.23 13.50
N PHE A 74 -9.72 12.20 13.14
CA PHE A 74 -10.66 13.22 13.50
C PHE A 74 -11.93 12.59 14.05
N ASP A 75 -12.51 13.20 15.07
CA ASP A 75 -13.77 12.75 15.70
C ASP A 75 -14.96 12.70 14.74
N TRP A 76 -14.84 13.33 13.58
CA TRP A 76 -15.86 13.27 12.52
C TRP A 76 -15.85 11.98 11.69
N PHE A 77 -14.77 11.18 11.72
CA PHE A 77 -14.79 9.86 11.12
C PHE A 77 -15.50 8.90 12.07
N GLN A 78 -16.57 8.30 11.58
CA GLN A 78 -17.29 7.28 12.33
C GLN A 78 -16.45 6.01 12.49
N ASP A 79 -16.75 5.22 13.48
CA ASP A 79 -16.19 3.89 13.63
C ASP A 79 -16.47 3.06 12.37
N GLY A 80 -15.47 2.33 11.90
CA GLY A 80 -15.56 1.57 10.66
C GLY A 80 -15.14 2.34 9.40
N ALA A 81 -14.54 3.53 9.56
CA ALA A 81 -13.97 4.31 8.46
C ALA A 81 -12.60 3.77 7.98
N GLU A 82 -12.04 2.81 8.69
CA GLU A 82 -10.84 2.09 8.28
C GLU A 82 -11.13 1.24 7.05
N TRP A 83 -10.19 1.23 6.11
CA TRP A 83 -10.31 0.43 4.91
C TRP A 83 -8.95 -0.05 4.40
N ARG A 84 -8.97 -1.13 3.64
CA ARG A 84 -7.85 -1.66 2.87
C ARG A 84 -8.25 -1.78 1.42
N GLY A 85 -7.32 -1.49 0.54
CA GLY A 85 -7.61 -1.53 -0.87
C GLY A 85 -6.40 -1.87 -1.73
N VAL A 86 -6.68 -2.13 -2.99
CA VAL A 86 -5.71 -2.36 -4.04
C VAL A 86 -5.98 -1.42 -5.21
N ARG A 87 -4.93 -0.81 -5.74
CA ARG A 87 -4.94 0.04 -6.93
C ARG A 87 -4.13 -0.63 -8.03
N THR A 88 -4.77 -0.96 -9.13
CA THR A 88 -4.14 -1.43 -10.38
C THR A 88 -4.09 -0.28 -11.39
N GLN A 89 -3.53 -0.48 -12.57
CA GLN A 89 -3.54 0.56 -13.61
C GLN A 89 -4.96 1.02 -13.99
N ARG A 90 -5.95 0.13 -13.93
CA ARG A 90 -7.32 0.41 -14.34
C ARG A 90 -8.32 0.51 -13.20
N TYR A 91 -8.13 -0.26 -12.13
CA TYR A 91 -9.15 -0.42 -11.10
C TYR A 91 -8.67 0.04 -9.72
N THR A 92 -9.61 0.56 -8.95
CA THR A 92 -9.46 0.75 -7.50
C THR A 92 -10.50 -0.10 -6.79
N TYR A 93 -10.06 -0.93 -5.87
CA TYR A 93 -10.91 -1.80 -5.05
C TYR A 93 -10.59 -1.57 -3.58
N ALA A 94 -11.61 -1.43 -2.74
CA ALA A 94 -11.43 -1.24 -1.30
C ALA A 94 -12.52 -1.94 -0.49
N ASN A 95 -12.09 -2.56 0.61
CA ASN A 95 -12.95 -3.11 1.66
C ASN A 95 -12.87 -2.23 2.89
N TRP A 96 -14.00 -1.79 3.38
CA TRP A 96 -14.15 -1.01 4.59
C TRP A 96 -14.45 -1.92 5.78
N LEU A 97 -13.98 -1.55 6.96
CA LEU A 97 -14.30 -2.25 8.21
C LEU A 97 -15.81 -2.31 8.47
N SER A 98 -16.56 -1.30 8.03
CA SER A 98 -18.01 -1.25 8.08
C SER A 98 -18.72 -2.29 7.18
N GLY A 99 -17.97 -3.07 6.39
CA GLY A 99 -18.52 -3.99 5.38
C GLY A 99 -18.83 -3.35 4.04
N ARG A 100 -18.66 -2.03 3.88
CA ARG A 100 -18.80 -1.37 2.59
C ARG A 100 -17.69 -1.84 1.65
N VAL A 101 -18.03 -2.02 0.38
CA VAL A 101 -17.09 -2.33 -0.70
C VAL A 101 -17.15 -1.26 -1.77
N GLU A 102 -15.99 -0.87 -2.27
CA GLU A 102 -15.87 0.07 -3.37
C GLU A 102 -15.04 -0.56 -4.50
N LEU A 103 -15.52 -0.39 -5.73
CA LEU A 103 -14.85 -0.80 -6.94
C LEU A 103 -15.11 0.24 -8.03
N TYR A 104 -14.06 0.77 -8.60
CA TYR A 104 -14.13 1.78 -9.66
C TYR A 104 -13.24 1.40 -10.84
N ASP A 105 -13.76 1.62 -12.07
CA ASP A 105 -13.01 1.53 -13.31
C ASP A 105 -12.53 2.92 -13.71
N LEU A 106 -11.24 3.17 -13.58
CA LEU A 106 -10.66 4.50 -13.79
C LEU A 106 -10.54 4.91 -15.27
N TYR A 107 -10.72 3.96 -16.18
CA TYR A 107 -10.82 4.27 -17.60
C TYR A 107 -12.19 4.84 -17.95
N GLU A 108 -13.25 4.19 -17.48
CA GLU A 108 -14.63 4.56 -17.79
C GLU A 108 -15.13 5.65 -16.83
N ASP A 109 -14.61 5.66 -15.59
CA ASP A 109 -15.04 6.57 -14.52
C ASP A 109 -13.82 7.13 -13.76
N PRO A 110 -13.02 8.02 -14.36
CA PRO A 110 -11.83 8.59 -13.74
C PRO A 110 -12.12 9.42 -12.48
N LEU A 111 -13.36 9.87 -12.29
CA LEU A 111 -13.79 10.61 -11.11
C LEU A 111 -14.36 9.72 -10.00
N GLN A 112 -14.44 8.41 -10.24
CA GLN A 112 -14.91 7.43 -9.26
C GLN A 112 -16.31 7.74 -8.72
N MET A 113 -17.23 8.08 -9.61
CA MET A 113 -18.61 8.44 -9.29
C MET A 113 -19.54 7.23 -9.27
N HIS A 114 -19.17 6.12 -9.93
CA HIS A 114 -20.03 4.95 -10.15
C HIS A 114 -19.40 3.71 -9.52
N ASN A 115 -19.85 3.36 -8.32
CA ASN A 115 -19.38 2.14 -7.65
C ASN A 115 -19.91 0.88 -8.35
N LEU A 116 -19.00 0.02 -8.77
CA LEU A 116 -19.28 -1.25 -9.45
C LEU A 116 -19.33 -2.46 -8.49
N ALA A 117 -19.13 -2.27 -7.19
CA ALA A 117 -19.18 -3.35 -6.20
C ALA A 117 -20.52 -4.10 -6.26
N GLY A 118 -20.44 -5.41 -6.19
CA GLY A 118 -21.58 -6.30 -6.33
C GLY A 118 -22.10 -6.49 -7.77
N LYS A 119 -21.50 -5.81 -8.76
CA LYS A 119 -21.92 -5.89 -10.17
C LYS A 119 -20.82 -6.45 -11.09
N ALA A 120 -19.57 -6.50 -10.63
CA ALA A 120 -18.41 -6.81 -11.44
C ALA A 120 -17.97 -8.30 -11.40
N GLY A 121 -18.70 -9.16 -10.69
CA GLY A 121 -18.52 -10.62 -10.74
C GLY A 121 -17.09 -11.11 -10.56
N ALA A 122 -16.54 -11.75 -11.58
CA ALA A 122 -15.19 -12.33 -11.56
C ALA A 122 -14.08 -11.29 -11.33
N LEU A 123 -14.23 -10.07 -11.86
CA LEU A 123 -13.28 -8.98 -11.64
C LEU A 123 -13.19 -8.59 -10.16
N GLU A 124 -14.33 -8.48 -9.49
CA GLU A 124 -14.36 -8.16 -8.06
C GLU A 124 -13.68 -9.25 -7.23
N THR A 125 -13.89 -10.52 -7.62
CA THR A 125 -13.20 -11.66 -6.98
C THR A 125 -11.69 -11.57 -7.16
N GLN A 126 -11.20 -11.31 -8.37
CA GLN A 126 -9.77 -11.16 -8.66
C GLN A 126 -9.14 -10.02 -7.83
N LEU A 127 -9.78 -8.86 -7.77
CA LEU A 127 -9.27 -7.72 -7.00
C LEU A 127 -9.28 -7.97 -5.49
N ARG A 128 -10.27 -8.72 -5.00
CA ARG A 128 -10.33 -9.18 -3.61
C ARG A 128 -9.18 -10.13 -3.28
N GLU A 129 -8.88 -11.07 -4.16
CA GLU A 129 -7.75 -12.00 -4.00
C GLU A 129 -6.41 -11.25 -3.99
N MET A 130 -6.24 -10.27 -4.89
CA MET A 130 -5.06 -9.39 -4.87
C MET A 130 -4.93 -8.64 -3.54
N LEU A 131 -6.02 -8.08 -3.02
CA LEU A 131 -6.02 -7.41 -1.72
C LEU A 131 -5.64 -8.36 -0.59
N GLN A 132 -6.20 -9.56 -0.58
CA GLN A 132 -5.89 -10.58 0.42
C GLN A 132 -4.42 -10.99 0.38
N ALA A 133 -3.84 -11.14 -0.80
CA ALA A 133 -2.42 -11.45 -0.97
C ALA A 133 -1.54 -10.34 -0.36
N HIS A 134 -1.86 -9.07 -0.61
CA HIS A 134 -1.17 -7.93 0.01
C HIS A 134 -1.28 -7.93 1.54
N GLN A 135 -2.47 -8.21 2.08
CA GLN A 135 -2.69 -8.29 3.52
C GLN A 135 -1.91 -9.44 4.16
N GLN A 136 -1.93 -10.62 3.53
CA GLN A 136 -1.17 -11.78 4.02
C GLN A 136 0.34 -11.52 4.03
N GLN A 137 0.88 -10.94 2.97
CA GLN A 137 2.30 -10.60 2.87
C GLN A 137 2.72 -9.65 3.99
N ARG A 138 1.86 -8.71 4.37
CA ARG A 138 2.12 -7.68 5.38
C ARG A 138 1.67 -8.07 6.78
N GLN A 139 1.05 -9.22 6.94
CA GLN A 139 0.39 -9.62 8.19
C GLN A 139 -0.56 -8.52 8.69
N ASP A 140 -1.23 -7.83 7.72
CA ASP A 140 -2.16 -6.75 8.00
C ASP A 140 -3.54 -7.30 8.33
N GLU A 141 -4.09 -6.83 9.44
CA GLU A 141 -5.46 -7.11 9.84
C GLU A 141 -6.28 -5.82 9.79
N LEU A 142 -7.45 -5.90 9.17
CA LEU A 142 -8.40 -4.78 9.17
C LEU A 142 -9.15 -4.75 10.50
N VAL A 143 -8.62 -3.99 11.44
CA VAL A 143 -9.15 -3.85 12.80
C VAL A 143 -9.53 -2.39 13.11
N PRO A 144 -10.45 -2.14 14.07
CA PRO A 144 -10.81 -0.80 14.48
C PRO A 144 -9.62 0.00 15.01
N CYS A 145 -9.52 1.26 14.62
CA CYS A 145 -8.47 2.17 15.09
C CYS A 145 -8.53 2.42 16.61
N THR A 146 -9.72 2.29 17.20
CA THR A 146 -9.91 2.38 18.66
C THR A 146 -9.13 1.35 19.42
N ASP A 147 -8.97 0.14 18.89
CA ASP A 147 -8.19 -0.92 19.51
C ASP A 147 -6.71 -0.55 19.59
N TRP A 148 -6.22 0.17 18.61
CA TRP A 148 -4.88 0.70 18.55
C TRP A 148 -4.61 1.76 19.62
N LYS A 149 -5.54 2.71 19.76
CA LYS A 149 -5.43 3.77 20.77
C LYS A 149 -5.43 3.19 22.18
N HIS A 150 -6.35 2.27 22.44
CA HIS A 150 -6.45 1.59 23.73
C HIS A 150 -5.16 0.82 24.05
N TRP A 151 -4.65 0.09 23.07
CA TRP A 151 -3.41 -0.66 23.21
C TRP A 151 -2.18 0.24 23.42
N LEU A 152 -2.07 1.38 22.74
CA LEU A 152 -1.01 2.37 22.95
C LEU A 152 -1.09 3.03 24.32
N ASP A 153 -2.29 3.42 24.74
CA ASP A 153 -2.51 4.10 26.02
C ASP A 153 -2.19 3.18 27.20
N GLU A 154 -2.57 1.91 27.13
CA GLU A 154 -2.30 0.94 28.20
C GLU A 154 -0.85 0.48 28.25
N GLN A 155 -0.25 0.22 27.12
CA GLN A 155 1.04 -0.44 27.05
C GLN A 155 2.22 0.52 26.85
N ARG A 156 1.98 1.76 26.45
CA ARG A 156 3.01 2.74 26.02
C ARG A 156 4.03 2.13 25.04
N ARG A 157 3.59 1.19 24.23
CA ARG A 157 4.44 0.43 23.31
C ARG A 157 4.30 0.97 21.93
N VAL A 158 5.40 1.02 21.22
CA VAL A 158 5.40 1.23 19.79
C VAL A 158 4.95 -0.07 19.11
N VAL A 159 4.11 0.08 18.21
CA VAL A 159 3.21 -0.86 17.64
C VAL A 159 3.85 -1.71 16.55
N ARG A 160 3.18 -2.75 16.17
CA ARG A 160 3.50 -3.56 15.00
C ARG A 160 3.56 -2.72 13.73
N ASN A 161 4.64 -2.86 13.01
CA ASN A 161 4.65 -2.59 11.58
C ASN A 161 4.19 -3.87 10.84
N ALA A 162 4.11 -3.80 9.54
CA ALA A 162 3.72 -4.94 8.70
C ALA A 162 4.63 -6.17 8.85
N HIS A 163 5.81 -6.01 9.39
CA HIS A 163 6.80 -7.08 9.63
C HIS A 163 6.89 -7.54 11.08
N GLY A 164 5.98 -7.14 11.95
CA GLY A 164 5.95 -7.57 13.33
C GLY A 164 6.09 -6.45 14.35
N ARG A 165 6.65 -6.75 15.50
CA ARG A 165 6.82 -5.79 16.59
C ARG A 165 8.00 -4.88 16.31
N LEU A 166 7.77 -3.57 16.29
CA LEU A 166 8.84 -2.64 16.55
C LEU A 166 9.33 -2.92 17.99
N SER A 167 10.64 -2.85 18.18
CA SER A 167 11.26 -3.12 19.46
C SER A 167 10.57 -2.35 20.59
N HIS A 168 10.38 -3.02 21.69
CA HIS A 168 9.97 -2.40 22.95
C HIS A 168 10.93 -1.23 23.27
N PRO A 169 10.47 -0.08 23.78
CA PRO A 169 11.36 1.03 24.15
C PRO A 169 12.48 0.63 25.11
N GLU A 170 12.31 -0.47 25.84
CA GLU A 170 13.26 -1.02 26.80
C GLU A 170 14.10 -2.19 26.24
N SER A 171 13.85 -2.60 25.00
CA SER A 171 14.62 -3.67 24.33
C SER A 171 15.48 -3.09 23.23
N GLU A 172 16.67 -3.63 23.04
CA GLU A 172 17.47 -3.27 21.88
C GLU A 172 16.75 -3.64 20.58
N PRO A 173 16.88 -2.82 19.54
CA PRO A 173 16.36 -3.15 18.21
C PRO A 173 16.93 -4.48 17.73
N ASP A 174 16.12 -5.31 17.12
CA ASP A 174 16.60 -6.51 16.45
C ASP A 174 17.31 -6.15 15.13
N TRP A 175 18.60 -5.91 15.22
CA TRP A 175 19.45 -5.57 14.08
C TRP A 175 19.62 -6.72 13.08
N SER A 176 19.20 -7.94 13.41
CA SER A 176 19.23 -9.07 12.46
C SER A 176 18.27 -8.87 11.29
N LEU A 177 17.24 -8.05 11.46
CA LEU A 177 16.29 -7.69 10.42
C LEU A 177 16.89 -6.77 9.34
N LEU A 178 18.05 -6.20 9.58
CA LEU A 178 18.77 -5.30 8.65
C LEU A 178 19.84 -6.00 7.79
N ARG A 179 19.95 -7.32 7.88
CA ARG A 179 20.93 -8.10 7.12
C ARG A 179 20.31 -8.92 6.01
#